data_5de0cd9f20991d901cf8cfd0b3f69e94
#
_entry.id   5de0cd9f20991d901cf8cfd0b3f69e94
#
_cell.length_a   1.000
_cell.length_b   1.000
_cell.length_c   1.000
_cell.angle_alpha   90.00
_cell.angle_beta   90.00
_cell.angle_gamma   90.00
#
_symmetry.space_group_name_H-M   'P 1'
#
loop_
_entity.id
_entity.type
_entity.pdbx_description
1 polymer ?
#
loop_
_entity_poly.entity_id
_entity_poly.type
_entity_poly.pdbx_seq_one_letter_code
_entity_poly.pdbx_strand_id
1 'polypeptide(L)'
;MDNYILYAGIIASALIFLNRFRYREVKDYNQYLKSKHWQRVRKRALKRYGYKCMICSRKDNLNVHHNTYKNLRHEHKNDLVVLCSYHHKMVHNKLKK
;
A
#
# COMPACT_ATOMS: atom_id res chain seq x y z
N MET A 1 -14.07 10.61 0.92
CA MET A 1 -13.40 10.62 -0.37
C MET A 1 -14.04 11.53 -1.40
N ASP A 2 -15.26 11.83 -1.23
CA ASP A 2 -15.98 12.65 -2.22
C ASP A 2 -15.91 14.13 -1.92
N ASN A 3 -15.20 14.50 -0.87
CA ASN A 3 -15.13 15.87 -0.42
C ASN A 3 -14.42 16.80 -1.41
N TYR A 4 -13.55 16.29 -2.25
CA TYR A 4 -12.91 17.17 -3.22
C TYR A 4 -13.80 17.52 -4.39
N ILE A 5 -14.88 16.82 -4.59
CA ILE A 5 -15.87 17.21 -5.58
C ILE A 5 -16.47 18.56 -5.17
N LEU A 6 -16.68 18.75 -3.87
CA LEU A 6 -17.18 20.00 -3.33
C LEU A 6 -16.22 21.18 -3.52
N TYR A 7 -14.94 20.89 -3.63
CA TYR A 7 -13.91 21.92 -3.78
C TYR A 7 -13.39 22.06 -5.21
N ALA A 8 -13.92 21.27 -6.14
CA ALA A 8 -13.45 21.29 -7.52
C ALA A 8 -13.55 22.66 -8.17
N GLY A 9 -14.54 23.45 -7.80
CA GLY A 9 -14.71 24.81 -8.31
C GLY A 9 -13.78 25.84 -7.69
N ILE A 10 -13.15 25.49 -6.57
CA ILE A 10 -12.30 26.44 -5.86
C ILE A 10 -10.85 26.36 -6.32
N ILE A 11 -10.45 25.27 -7.05
CA ILE A 11 -9.06 24.90 -7.03
C ILE A 11 -8.51 24.34 -8.35
N ALA A 12 -8.76 24.97 -9.47
CA ALA A 12 -8.10 24.55 -10.71
C ALA A 12 -6.57 24.58 -10.58
N SER A 13 -6.00 25.58 -9.89
CA SER A 13 -4.56 25.70 -9.68
C SER A 13 -4.03 24.73 -8.61
N ALA A 14 -4.81 24.46 -7.58
CA ALA A 14 -4.39 23.52 -6.54
C ALA A 14 -4.50 22.07 -6.98
N LEU A 15 -5.35 21.75 -7.96
CA LEU A 15 -5.38 20.40 -8.55
C LEU A 15 -4.05 20.03 -9.20
N ILE A 16 -3.40 20.97 -9.86
CA ILE A 16 -2.08 20.73 -10.46
C ILE A 16 -1.04 20.42 -9.37
N PHE A 17 -1.09 21.17 -8.28
CA PHE A 17 -0.19 20.94 -7.14
C PHE A 17 -0.43 19.58 -6.50
N LEU A 18 -1.69 19.20 -6.28
CA LEU A 18 -2.05 17.92 -5.70
C LEU A 18 -1.64 16.75 -6.58
N ASN A 19 -1.79 16.88 -7.90
CA ASN A 19 -1.35 15.85 -8.83
C ASN A 19 0.16 15.65 -8.79
N ARG A 20 0.93 16.73 -8.70
CA ARG A 20 2.39 16.65 -8.56
C ARG A 20 2.79 16.00 -7.24
N PHE A 21 2.11 16.32 -6.17
CA PHE A 21 2.33 15.74 -4.85
C PHE A 21 2.08 14.24 -4.88
N ARG A 22 0.95 13.79 -5.44
CA ARG A 22 0.64 12.37 -5.57
C ARG A 22 1.67 11.63 -6.41
N TYR A 23 2.14 12.24 -7.49
CA TYR A 23 3.16 11.63 -8.33
C TYR A 23 4.45 11.39 -7.54
N ARG A 24 4.87 12.35 -6.74
CA ARG A 24 6.04 12.22 -5.87
C ARG A 24 5.86 11.11 -4.85
N GLU A 25 4.70 11.03 -4.22
CA GLU A 25 4.42 10.00 -3.23
C GLU A 25 4.49 8.60 -3.83
N VAL A 26 3.93 8.40 -5.00
CA VAL A 26 3.97 7.11 -5.70
C VAL A 26 5.41 6.76 -6.07
N LYS A 27 6.18 7.72 -6.56
CA LYS A 27 7.58 7.51 -6.92
C LYS A 27 8.41 7.16 -5.68
N ASP A 28 8.25 7.91 -4.59
CA ASP A 28 8.94 7.67 -3.33
C ASP A 28 8.56 6.30 -2.75
N TYR A 29 7.29 5.93 -2.84
CA TYR A 29 6.82 4.63 -2.41
C TYR A 29 7.48 3.50 -3.19
N ASN A 30 7.54 3.62 -4.52
CA ASN A 30 8.18 2.62 -5.36
C ASN A 30 9.67 2.49 -5.05
N GLN A 31 10.34 3.60 -4.78
CA GLN A 31 11.74 3.58 -4.35
C GLN A 31 11.89 2.92 -2.99
N TYR A 32 10.98 3.21 -2.07
CA TYR A 32 10.99 2.59 -0.76
C TYR A 32 10.87 1.07 -0.85
N LEU A 33 10.01 0.56 -1.73
CA LEU A 33 9.83 -0.87 -1.91
C LEU A 33 11.10 -1.57 -2.43
N LYS A 34 12.05 -0.82 -2.98
CA LYS A 34 13.34 -1.34 -3.42
C LYS A 34 14.41 -1.24 -2.33
N SER A 35 14.12 -0.57 -1.22
CA SER A 35 15.10 -0.34 -0.16
C SER A 35 15.41 -1.59 0.64
N LYS A 36 16.60 -1.62 1.24
CA LYS A 36 16.98 -2.71 2.14
C LYS A 36 16.10 -2.72 3.38
N HIS A 37 15.67 -1.55 3.84
CA HIS A 37 14.77 -1.45 4.98
C HIS A 37 13.47 -2.18 4.71
N TRP A 38 12.84 -1.92 3.55
CA TRP A 38 11.60 -2.60 3.17
C TRP A 38 11.80 -4.09 3.05
N GLN A 39 12.92 -4.54 2.48
CA GLN A 39 13.18 -5.97 2.36
C GLN A 39 13.21 -6.65 3.73
N ARG A 40 13.79 -6.01 4.73
CA ARG A 40 13.78 -6.54 6.10
C ARG A 40 12.38 -6.56 6.71
N VAL A 41 11.62 -5.48 6.52
CA VAL A 41 10.24 -5.38 7.02
C VAL A 41 9.37 -6.45 6.37
N ARG A 42 9.49 -6.60 5.06
CA ARG A 42 8.76 -7.60 4.29
C ARG A 42 9.07 -9.01 4.78
N LYS A 43 10.34 -9.32 4.98
CA LYS A 43 10.77 -10.63 5.44
C LYS A 43 10.19 -10.95 6.82
N ARG A 44 10.19 -9.98 7.72
CA ARG A 44 9.59 -10.16 9.05
C ARG A 44 8.09 -10.40 8.98
N ALA A 45 7.41 -9.69 8.10
CA ALA A 45 5.97 -9.88 7.90
C ALA A 45 5.68 -11.29 7.36
N LEU A 46 6.42 -11.73 6.35
CA LEU A 46 6.27 -13.07 5.81
C LEU A 46 6.45 -14.14 6.88
N LYS A 47 7.49 -14.00 7.69
CA LYS A 47 7.77 -14.94 8.79
C LYS A 47 6.63 -14.95 9.81
N ARG A 48 6.12 -13.78 10.19
CA ARG A 48 5.02 -13.67 11.16
C ARG A 48 3.77 -14.40 10.70
N TYR A 49 3.46 -14.36 9.42
CA TYR A 49 2.29 -15.03 8.85
C TYR A 49 2.57 -16.46 8.41
N GLY A 50 3.76 -16.99 8.71
CA GLY A 50 4.11 -18.36 8.39
C GLY A 50 4.31 -18.63 6.91
N TYR A 51 4.70 -17.60 6.15
CA TYR A 51 4.94 -17.69 4.70
C TYR A 51 3.72 -18.23 3.94
N LYS A 52 2.55 -17.72 4.30
CA LYS A 52 1.31 -18.13 3.64
C LYS A 52 0.31 -16.97 3.61
N CYS A 53 -0.62 -17.04 2.67
CA CYS A 53 -1.70 -16.07 2.57
C CYS A 53 -2.58 -16.14 3.82
N MET A 54 -2.86 -14.99 4.39
CA MET A 54 -3.71 -14.87 5.56
C MET A 54 -5.13 -15.38 5.33
N ILE A 55 -5.64 -15.31 4.09
CA ILE A 55 -7.01 -15.67 3.76
C ILE A 55 -7.14 -17.14 3.38
N CYS A 56 -6.29 -17.63 2.49
CA CYS A 56 -6.44 -18.98 1.91
C CYS A 56 -5.28 -19.93 2.22
N SER A 57 -4.26 -19.48 2.94
CA SER A 57 -3.08 -20.26 3.33
C SER A 57 -2.20 -20.71 2.16
N ARG A 58 -2.38 -20.14 0.98
CA ARG A 58 -1.51 -20.40 -0.16
C ARG A 58 -0.08 -19.96 0.16
N LYS A 59 0.92 -20.76 -0.25
CA LYS A 59 2.31 -20.52 0.09
C LYS A 59 3.14 -19.92 -1.03
N ASP A 60 2.57 -19.83 -2.24
CA ASP A 60 3.25 -19.25 -3.39
C ASP A 60 2.61 -17.92 -3.79
N ASN A 61 3.35 -17.14 -4.59
CA ASN A 61 2.90 -15.84 -5.09
C ASN A 61 2.40 -14.94 -3.98
N LEU A 62 3.22 -14.77 -2.94
CA LEU A 62 2.85 -13.98 -1.77
C LEU A 62 3.26 -12.52 -1.94
N ASN A 63 2.39 -11.63 -1.48
CA ASN A 63 2.62 -10.19 -1.44
C ASN A 63 2.40 -9.69 -0.02
N VAL A 64 3.22 -8.76 0.42
CA VAL A 64 3.02 -8.07 1.69
C VAL A 64 2.28 -6.78 1.38
N HIS A 65 1.07 -6.68 1.88
CA HIS A 65 0.16 -5.58 1.61
C HIS A 65 0.14 -4.59 2.79
N HIS A 66 0.25 -3.31 2.48
CA HIS A 66 0.08 -2.26 3.49
C HIS A 66 -1.40 -1.99 3.70
N ASN A 67 -1.90 -2.23 4.91
CA ASN A 67 -3.26 -1.84 5.30
C ASN A 67 -3.39 -0.34 5.44
N THR A 68 -2.28 0.32 5.76
CA THR A 68 -2.20 1.77 5.88
C THR A 68 -0.81 2.22 5.48
N TYR A 69 -0.71 3.42 4.93
CA TYR A 69 0.57 4.06 4.61
C TYR A 69 0.99 5.09 5.66
N LYS A 70 0.22 5.18 6.75
CA LYS A 70 0.45 6.16 7.81
C LYS A 70 1.84 6.04 8.42
N ASN A 71 2.31 4.81 8.60
CA ASN A 71 3.60 4.53 9.22
C ASN A 71 4.65 4.05 8.22
N LEU A 72 4.55 4.52 6.98
CA LEU A 72 5.52 4.13 5.94
C LEU A 72 6.95 4.42 6.41
N ARG A 73 7.86 3.47 6.21
CA ARG A 73 9.24 3.44 6.71
C ARG A 73 9.38 3.15 8.21
N HIS A 74 8.26 3.14 8.95
CA HIS A 74 8.21 2.82 10.38
C HIS A 74 7.05 1.87 10.66
N GLU A 75 6.80 0.94 9.73
CA GLU A 75 5.64 0.07 9.79
C GLU A 75 5.55 -0.71 11.10
N HIS A 76 4.35 -0.72 11.67
CA HIS A 76 4.01 -1.59 12.78
C HIS A 76 3.51 -2.93 12.24
N LYS A 77 3.58 -3.97 13.07
CA LYS A 77 3.17 -5.31 12.65
C LYS A 77 1.75 -5.37 12.12
N ASN A 78 0.84 -4.55 12.67
CA ASN A 78 -0.56 -4.54 12.26
C ASN A 78 -0.82 -3.74 10.99
N ASP A 79 0.18 -3.02 10.50
CA ASP A 79 0.06 -2.25 9.26
C ASP A 79 0.20 -3.13 8.01
N LEU A 80 0.61 -4.38 8.18
CA LEU A 80 0.96 -5.26 7.08
C LEU A 80 0.21 -6.59 7.19
N VAL A 81 -0.21 -7.10 6.06
CA VAL A 81 -0.75 -8.46 5.94
C VAL A 81 -0.11 -9.16 4.76
N VAL A 82 -0.06 -10.49 4.81
CA VAL A 82 0.45 -11.29 3.70
C VAL A 82 -0.72 -11.87 2.93
N LEU A 83 -0.76 -11.63 1.64
CA LEU A 83 -1.82 -12.10 0.74
C LEU A 83 -1.18 -12.75 -0.48
N CYS A 84 -1.84 -13.80 -1.01
CA CYS A 84 -1.48 -14.31 -2.32
C CYS A 84 -1.91 -13.31 -3.40
N SER A 85 -1.40 -13.49 -4.62
CA SER A 85 -1.68 -12.55 -5.71
C SER A 85 -3.19 -12.42 -5.98
N TYR A 86 -3.94 -13.50 -5.87
CA TYR A 86 -5.39 -13.47 -6.06
C TYR A 86 -6.08 -12.58 -5.02
N HIS A 87 -5.81 -12.82 -3.74
CA HIS A 87 -6.45 -12.03 -2.68
C HIS A 87 -5.92 -10.62 -2.58
N HIS A 88 -4.66 -10.40 -2.88
CA HIS A 88 -4.08 -9.07 -2.96
C HIS A 88 -4.81 -8.22 -4.01
N LYS A 89 -5.02 -8.79 -5.19
CA LYS A 89 -5.75 -8.12 -6.26
C LYS A 89 -7.21 -7.84 -5.88
N MET A 90 -7.84 -8.80 -5.22
CA MET A 90 -9.22 -8.67 -4.76
C MET A 90 -9.39 -7.52 -3.77
N VAL A 91 -8.48 -7.42 -2.80
CA VAL A 91 -8.49 -6.35 -1.81
C VAL A 91 -8.26 -5.00 -2.48
N HIS A 92 -7.31 -4.91 -3.40
CA HIS A 92 -7.05 -3.69 -4.16
C HIS A 92 -8.28 -3.24 -4.95
N ASN A 93 -8.95 -4.16 -5.61
CA ASN A 93 -10.12 -3.81 -6.41
C ASN A 93 -11.26 -3.29 -5.55
N LYS A 94 -11.46 -3.83 -4.37
CA LYS A 94 -12.46 -3.33 -3.42
C LYS A 94 -12.15 -1.92 -2.95
N LEU A 95 -10.88 -1.61 -2.73
CA LEU A 95 -10.48 -0.29 -2.25
C LEU A 95 -10.57 0.79 -3.33
N LYS A 96 -10.55 0.40 -4.60
CA LYS A 96 -10.68 1.34 -5.72
C LYS A 96 -12.12 1.76 -5.98
N LYS A 97 -13.09 1.11 -5.42
CA LYS A 97 -14.49 1.49 -5.53
C LYS A 97 -14.85 2.45 -4.41
#